data_19435edea5b690151c96cbf78c234ab3
#
_entry.id   19435edea5b690151c96cbf78c234ab3
#
_cell.length_a   1.000
_cell.length_b   1.000
_cell.length_c   1.000
_cell.angle_alpha   90.00
_cell.angle_beta   90.00
_cell.angle_gamma   90.00
#
_symmetry.space_group_name_H-M   'P 1'
#
loop_
_entity.id
_entity.type
_entity.pdbx_description
1 polymer ?
#
loop_
_entity_poly.entity_id
_entity_poly.type
_entity_poly.pdbx_seq_one_letter_code
_entity_poly.pdbx_strand_id
1 'polypeptide(L)'
;DWQKALFKDNTMSYNANINISGGTKFVKYFASADYVHEGDLFRVYDNGRGYNSGYGYDRINVRSNLDFNITKTTVLKVNLAGSNAIRKAPWSNTGHSEWQIGQQWSGAYNIAPDVFLPQYSDGSWGMYPLVSNTTNSAENISLGGTMQVTTTRINTDFTLEQDLKFITKGLSARATVSWDNVFVENNRGINDLFNSAQHKWIDPDTGQERYEQSYDTNNGFDWTQGVNWSTSPGAVDNGQTVRNLYYQAQLNWVRSFGKHNVTAMGLFSRQENARGSVMPTYREDWAFRTTYNYADRYFIEYNGAYNGSEKFSPENRFAFFNSGAIGWMVSEEPFMKFFREKKIVDMLKVRASYGEIGSDQLGPDPFDSSRRWLYMNQWAYGGHTVMDLNHTESIYTWYRESAIGNKDIQWEVVKKLNIGIDYSFLEGLFAGSVEFFRDVRSNIFVYGGDRSIPSYFGGTPPSVNKGKIRTSGYELELRINKTFANDLRLWGNFSMTHARNKVLVKDDQALRPAYQKSAGHSVNQYTSYIDAGFIQSYDQLFGAPAHDANDSQKLVGDYYIVDFNGDGVV
;
A
#
# COMPACT_ATOMS: atom_id res chain seq x y z
N ASP A 1 -15.56 -6.16 -35.07
CA ASP A 1 -14.41 -5.61 -34.30
C ASP A 1 -14.86 -5.27 -32.89
N TRP A 2 -14.50 -6.14 -31.93
CA TRP A 2 -14.87 -6.02 -30.53
C TRP A 2 -14.31 -4.80 -29.83
N GLN A 3 -13.16 -4.30 -30.24
CA GLN A 3 -12.60 -3.06 -29.70
C GLN A 3 -13.52 -1.87 -29.98
N LYS A 4 -13.99 -1.75 -31.24
CA LYS A 4 -14.94 -0.71 -31.62
C LYS A 4 -16.32 -0.89 -30.97
N ALA A 5 -16.70 -2.12 -30.70
CA ALA A 5 -17.96 -2.44 -30.03
C ALA A 5 -17.93 -2.05 -28.55
N LEU A 6 -16.81 -2.30 -27.86
CA LEU A 6 -16.69 -2.09 -26.41
C LEU A 6 -16.21 -0.69 -26.04
N PHE A 7 -15.36 -0.04 -26.84
CA PHE A 7 -14.80 1.26 -26.49
C PHE A 7 -15.42 2.42 -27.27
N LYS A 8 -15.56 3.54 -26.60
CA LYS A 8 -15.86 4.82 -27.23
C LYS A 8 -14.62 5.34 -27.93
N ASP A 9 -14.79 6.07 -29.01
CA ASP A 9 -13.66 6.68 -29.73
C ASP A 9 -12.96 7.75 -28.89
N ASN A 10 -13.70 8.41 -28.00
CA ASN A 10 -13.19 9.37 -27.03
C ASN A 10 -14.10 9.41 -25.80
N THR A 11 -13.51 9.77 -24.67
CA THR A 11 -14.21 10.08 -23.44
C THR A 11 -13.66 11.37 -22.86
N MET A 12 -14.48 12.09 -22.10
CA MET A 12 -14.07 13.36 -21.53
C MET A 12 -13.72 13.18 -20.06
N SER A 13 -12.53 13.66 -19.69
CA SER A 13 -12.11 13.85 -18.30
C SER A 13 -11.72 15.31 -18.12
N TYR A 14 -12.15 15.93 -17.05
CA TYR A 14 -11.80 17.31 -16.77
C TYR A 14 -11.64 17.58 -15.29
N ASN A 15 -10.81 18.58 -15.01
CA ASN A 15 -10.56 19.10 -13.68
C ASN A 15 -10.77 20.62 -13.69
N ALA A 16 -11.59 21.11 -12.78
CA ALA A 16 -11.82 22.53 -12.57
C ALA A 16 -11.40 22.91 -11.14
N ASN A 17 -10.51 23.88 -11.02
CA ASN A 17 -10.03 24.36 -9.73
C ASN A 17 -10.25 25.86 -9.61
N ILE A 18 -10.75 26.28 -8.44
CA ILE A 18 -10.81 27.69 -8.04
C ILE A 18 -10.13 27.83 -6.68
N ASN A 19 -9.34 28.89 -6.52
CA ASN A 19 -8.74 29.19 -5.24
C ASN A 19 -8.79 30.70 -4.98
N ILE A 20 -8.85 31.04 -3.69
CA ILE A 20 -8.82 32.42 -3.20
C ILE A 20 -7.89 32.48 -2.00
N SER A 21 -7.04 33.47 -1.95
CA SER A 21 -6.17 33.72 -0.82
C SER A 21 -6.13 35.22 -0.50
N GLY A 22 -5.92 35.53 0.75
CA GLY A 22 -5.81 36.91 1.20
C GLY A 22 -5.51 36.97 2.69
N GLY A 23 -5.61 38.17 3.23
CA GLY A 23 -5.41 38.31 4.65
C GLY A 23 -5.47 39.75 5.15
N THR A 24 -5.58 39.84 6.45
CA THR A 24 -5.49 41.05 7.25
C THR A 24 -4.35 40.89 8.27
N LYS A 25 -4.16 41.90 9.12
CA LYS A 25 -3.21 41.76 10.25
C LYS A 25 -3.63 40.66 11.25
N PHE A 26 -4.94 40.37 11.31
CA PHE A 26 -5.51 39.38 12.23
C PHE A 26 -5.60 37.98 11.63
N VAL A 27 -6.00 37.84 10.35
CA VAL A 27 -6.19 36.53 9.71
C VAL A 27 -5.55 36.51 8.33
N LYS A 28 -4.87 35.40 8.03
CA LYS A 28 -4.50 35.00 6.66
C LYS A 28 -5.35 33.79 6.29
N TYR A 29 -5.85 33.78 5.07
CA TYR A 29 -6.69 32.70 4.60
C TYR A 29 -6.30 32.24 3.20
N PHE A 30 -6.50 30.96 2.99
CA PHE A 30 -6.50 30.30 1.70
C PHE A 30 -7.71 29.37 1.65
N ALA A 31 -8.48 29.42 0.57
CA ALA A 31 -9.56 28.49 0.30
C ALA A 31 -9.47 28.01 -1.14
N SER A 32 -9.75 26.73 -1.36
CA SER A 32 -9.84 26.17 -2.71
C SER A 32 -10.99 25.19 -2.81
N ALA A 33 -11.56 25.09 -4.01
CA ALA A 33 -12.49 24.07 -4.41
C ALA A 33 -12.00 23.48 -5.73
N ASP A 34 -12.06 22.16 -5.83
CA ASP A 34 -11.60 21.39 -6.97
C ASP A 34 -12.67 20.36 -7.33
N TYR A 35 -13.00 20.25 -8.61
CA TYR A 35 -13.91 19.24 -9.13
C TYR A 35 -13.22 18.43 -10.21
N VAL A 36 -13.26 17.11 -10.08
CA VAL A 36 -12.71 16.13 -11.01
C VAL A 36 -13.85 15.27 -11.54
N HIS A 37 -13.93 15.15 -12.85
CA HIS A 37 -14.79 14.21 -13.56
C HIS A 37 -13.99 13.30 -14.46
N GLU A 38 -14.25 12.00 -14.39
CA GLU A 38 -13.72 10.99 -15.29
C GLU A 38 -14.88 10.25 -15.94
N GLY A 39 -14.96 10.35 -17.27
CA GLY A 39 -15.99 9.72 -18.06
C GLY A 39 -15.70 8.24 -18.33
N ASP A 40 -16.73 7.53 -18.76
CA ASP A 40 -16.66 6.11 -19.09
C ASP A 40 -16.05 5.88 -20.47
N LEU A 41 -15.03 5.06 -20.55
CA LEU A 41 -14.42 4.61 -21.80
C LEU A 41 -15.25 3.55 -22.52
N PHE A 42 -16.02 2.77 -21.77
CA PHE A 42 -16.84 1.70 -22.34
C PHE A 42 -18.12 2.22 -22.99
N ARG A 43 -18.57 1.53 -24.03
CA ARG A 43 -19.91 1.70 -24.59
C ARG A 43 -20.90 0.91 -23.75
N VAL A 44 -21.95 1.60 -23.31
CA VAL A 44 -23.09 0.97 -22.65
C VAL A 44 -24.22 0.85 -23.68
N TYR A 45 -24.68 -0.35 -23.91
CA TYR A 45 -25.77 -0.64 -24.83
C TYR A 45 -27.12 -0.42 -24.15
N ASP A 46 -28.14 -0.20 -24.93
CA ASP A 46 -29.51 -0.11 -24.41
C ASP A 46 -29.93 -1.47 -23.83
N ASN A 47 -30.25 -1.45 -22.55
CA ASN A 47 -30.71 -2.62 -21.83
C ASN A 47 -32.23 -2.77 -21.79
N GLY A 48 -32.97 -1.79 -22.33
CA GLY A 48 -34.44 -1.77 -22.29
C GLY A 48 -35.07 -1.68 -20.90
N ARG A 49 -34.26 -1.41 -19.84
CA ARG A 49 -34.66 -1.49 -18.42
C ARG A 49 -34.70 -0.13 -17.71
N GLY A 50 -34.48 0.96 -18.44
CA GLY A 50 -34.66 2.32 -17.94
C GLY A 50 -33.60 2.85 -16.99
N TYR A 51 -32.45 2.16 -16.82
CA TYR A 51 -31.30 2.66 -16.11
C TYR A 51 -30.06 2.65 -17.02
N ASN A 52 -29.09 3.49 -16.71
CA ASN A 52 -27.81 3.50 -17.38
C ASN A 52 -26.75 2.94 -16.44
N SER A 53 -26.19 1.79 -16.78
CA SER A 53 -25.03 1.19 -16.15
C SER A 53 -23.74 1.85 -16.68
N GLY A 54 -22.60 1.29 -16.40
CA GLY A 54 -21.32 1.80 -16.85
C GLY A 54 -20.50 2.42 -15.73
N TYR A 55 -19.30 2.89 -16.09
CA TYR A 55 -18.34 3.43 -15.13
C TYR A 55 -18.41 4.96 -15.08
N GLY A 56 -17.94 5.53 -14.00
CA GLY A 56 -17.81 6.98 -13.86
C GLY A 56 -17.18 7.33 -12.51
N TYR A 57 -16.53 8.47 -12.47
CA TYR A 57 -15.94 9.00 -11.25
C TYR A 57 -16.12 10.49 -11.17
N ASP A 58 -16.67 10.93 -10.06
CA ASP A 58 -16.86 12.35 -9.73
C ASP A 58 -16.28 12.61 -8.35
N ARG A 59 -15.47 13.67 -8.21
CA ARG A 59 -14.91 14.07 -6.92
C ARG A 59 -14.93 15.58 -6.74
N ILE A 60 -15.44 16.01 -5.60
CA ILE A 60 -15.31 17.38 -5.11
C ILE A 60 -14.31 17.38 -3.96
N ASN A 61 -13.31 18.27 -4.02
CA ASN A 61 -12.40 18.55 -2.92
C ASN A 61 -12.61 20.01 -2.49
N VAL A 62 -12.62 20.25 -1.19
CA VAL A 62 -12.61 21.59 -0.61
C VAL A 62 -11.49 21.70 0.42
N ARG A 63 -10.84 22.84 0.49
CA ARG A 63 -9.78 23.11 1.45
C ARG A 63 -9.85 24.53 1.95
N SER A 64 -9.65 24.71 3.25
CA SER A 64 -9.53 26.01 3.88
C SER A 64 -8.37 25.99 4.88
N ASN A 65 -7.43 26.91 4.73
CA ASN A 65 -6.34 27.13 5.67
C ASN A 65 -6.48 28.54 6.23
N LEU A 66 -6.55 28.63 7.54
CA LEU A 66 -6.75 29.89 8.28
C LEU A 66 -5.65 30.05 9.33
N ASP A 67 -4.90 31.14 9.25
CA ASP A 67 -3.91 31.52 10.27
C ASP A 67 -4.40 32.74 11.01
N PHE A 68 -4.80 32.59 12.27
CA PHE A 68 -5.26 33.67 13.14
C PHE A 68 -4.12 34.17 14.02
N ASN A 69 -3.72 35.40 13.86
CA ASN A 69 -2.80 36.11 14.76
C ASN A 69 -3.55 36.57 16.01
N ILE A 70 -3.77 35.69 16.99
CA ILE A 70 -4.53 35.95 18.22
C ILE A 70 -3.87 37.09 19.02
N THR A 71 -2.56 37.00 19.15
CA THR A 71 -1.72 38.04 19.73
C THR A 71 -0.45 38.22 18.87
N LYS A 72 0.46 39.12 19.28
CA LYS A 72 1.77 39.28 18.63
C LYS A 72 2.68 38.04 18.78
N THR A 73 2.35 37.16 19.70
CA THR A 73 3.15 35.98 20.06
C THR A 73 2.39 34.67 19.92
N THR A 74 1.08 34.73 19.63
CA THR A 74 0.20 33.54 19.57
C THR A 74 -0.46 33.48 18.20
N VAL A 75 -0.29 32.36 17.51
CA VAL A 75 -0.94 32.07 16.22
C VAL A 75 -1.75 30.78 16.35
N LEU A 76 -3.02 30.82 15.98
CA LEU A 76 -3.85 29.65 15.81
C LEU A 76 -3.99 29.35 14.31
N LYS A 77 -3.59 28.17 13.88
CA LYS A 77 -3.75 27.67 12.52
C LYS A 77 -4.87 26.65 12.49
N VAL A 78 -5.79 26.80 11.56
CA VAL A 78 -6.91 25.88 11.34
C VAL A 78 -6.86 25.43 9.89
N ASN A 79 -6.62 24.15 9.66
CA ASN A 79 -6.66 23.54 8.33
C ASN A 79 -7.84 22.59 8.27
N LEU A 80 -8.73 22.84 7.34
CA LEU A 80 -9.89 22.00 7.05
C LEU A 80 -9.78 21.54 5.60
N ALA A 81 -9.87 20.24 5.39
CA ALA A 81 -9.97 19.67 4.05
C ALA A 81 -11.06 18.62 4.03
N GLY A 82 -11.84 18.62 2.97
CA GLY A 82 -12.87 17.64 2.73
C GLY A 82 -12.88 17.18 1.29
N SER A 83 -13.23 15.93 1.07
CA SER A 83 -13.50 15.41 -0.26
C SER A 83 -14.68 14.48 -0.23
N ASN A 84 -15.49 14.52 -1.29
CA ASN A 84 -16.54 13.56 -1.56
C ASN A 84 -16.31 13.00 -2.96
N ALA A 85 -16.08 11.71 -3.05
CA ALA A 85 -15.85 11.00 -4.29
C ALA A 85 -16.96 9.96 -4.50
N ILE A 86 -17.55 9.94 -5.68
CA ILE A 86 -18.57 9.00 -6.09
C ILE A 86 -18.01 8.22 -7.28
N ARG A 87 -17.81 6.92 -7.10
CA ARG A 87 -17.45 5.99 -8.18
C ARG A 87 -18.65 5.15 -8.54
N LYS A 88 -19.01 5.18 -9.82
CA LYS A 88 -20.08 4.38 -10.40
C LYS A 88 -19.51 3.20 -11.18
N ALA A 89 -20.18 2.06 -11.12
CA ALA A 89 -19.85 0.86 -11.91
C ALA A 89 -21.09 0.00 -12.14
N PRO A 90 -21.08 -0.92 -13.11
CA PRO A 90 -22.11 -1.94 -13.22
C PRO A 90 -22.21 -2.78 -11.95
N TRP A 91 -23.42 -3.15 -11.54
CA TRP A 91 -23.63 -3.94 -10.32
C TRP A 91 -23.00 -5.34 -10.41
N SER A 92 -23.04 -5.97 -11.57
CA SER A 92 -22.43 -7.28 -11.82
C SER A 92 -20.92 -7.32 -11.58
N ASN A 93 -20.26 -6.16 -11.59
CA ASN A 93 -18.85 -6.00 -11.29
C ASN A 93 -18.64 -5.54 -9.84
N THR A 94 -19.11 -6.33 -8.89
CA THR A 94 -19.20 -5.99 -7.46
C THR A 94 -17.88 -5.65 -6.78
N GLY A 95 -16.75 -5.95 -7.39
CA GLY A 95 -15.47 -5.78 -6.71
C GLY A 95 -14.70 -4.53 -7.06
N HIS A 96 -15.01 -3.74 -8.04
CA HIS A 96 -14.18 -2.60 -8.47
C HIS A 96 -12.67 -2.90 -8.51
N SER A 97 -12.30 -4.19 -8.54
CA SER A 97 -10.92 -4.61 -8.58
C SER A 97 -10.37 -4.43 -9.99
N GLU A 98 -9.09 -4.15 -10.10
CA GLU A 98 -8.38 -4.10 -11.38
C GLU A 98 -8.59 -5.38 -12.20
N TRP A 99 -8.70 -6.53 -11.52
CA TRP A 99 -8.97 -7.82 -12.16
C TRP A 99 -10.34 -7.85 -12.86
N GLN A 100 -11.40 -7.34 -12.24
CA GLN A 100 -12.74 -7.35 -12.83
C GLN A 100 -12.87 -6.38 -14.00
N ILE A 101 -12.27 -5.20 -13.90
CA ILE A 101 -12.17 -4.28 -15.03
C ILE A 101 -11.37 -4.92 -16.15
N GLY A 102 -10.25 -5.59 -15.82
CA GLY A 102 -9.43 -6.34 -16.76
C GLY A 102 -10.21 -7.44 -17.51
N GLN A 103 -11.17 -8.09 -16.88
CA GLN A 103 -12.05 -9.06 -17.56
C GLN A 103 -12.86 -8.42 -18.68
N GLN A 104 -13.39 -7.22 -18.48
CA GLN A 104 -14.12 -6.49 -19.52
C GLN A 104 -13.22 -6.06 -20.67
N TRP A 105 -11.98 -5.63 -20.33
CA TRP A 105 -10.97 -5.32 -21.34
C TRP A 105 -10.58 -6.56 -22.16
N SER A 106 -10.41 -7.71 -21.50
CA SER A 106 -10.00 -8.94 -22.18
C SER A 106 -10.99 -9.37 -23.26
N GLY A 107 -12.28 -9.11 -23.08
CA GLY A 107 -13.31 -9.37 -24.09
C GLY A 107 -13.06 -8.66 -25.42
N ALA A 108 -12.44 -7.45 -25.39
CA ALA A 108 -12.11 -6.72 -26.61
C ALA A 108 -11.03 -7.39 -27.47
N TYR A 109 -10.22 -8.27 -26.87
CA TYR A 109 -9.07 -8.89 -27.51
C TYR A 109 -9.19 -10.41 -27.67
N ASN A 110 -10.00 -11.05 -26.81
CA ASN A 110 -10.11 -12.49 -26.77
C ASN A 110 -11.32 -13.05 -27.53
N ILE A 111 -12.33 -12.21 -27.82
CA ILE A 111 -13.50 -12.63 -28.59
C ILE A 111 -13.19 -12.46 -30.08
N ALA A 112 -13.29 -13.55 -30.83
CA ALA A 112 -13.18 -13.48 -32.30
C ALA A 112 -14.36 -12.69 -32.89
N PRO A 113 -14.13 -11.86 -33.92
CA PRO A 113 -15.15 -10.93 -34.42
C PRO A 113 -16.33 -11.59 -35.16
N ASP A 114 -16.20 -12.84 -35.52
CA ASP A 114 -17.16 -13.65 -36.26
C ASP A 114 -17.99 -14.61 -35.39
N VAL A 115 -17.75 -14.66 -34.07
CA VAL A 115 -18.44 -15.60 -33.19
C VAL A 115 -19.86 -15.16 -32.91
N PHE A 116 -20.09 -13.91 -32.50
CA PHE A 116 -21.39 -13.30 -32.25
C PHE A 116 -21.29 -11.76 -32.20
N LEU A 117 -22.43 -11.10 -32.33
CA LEU A 117 -22.52 -9.64 -32.12
C LEU A 117 -22.70 -9.32 -30.64
N PRO A 118 -22.21 -8.17 -30.13
CA PRO A 118 -22.45 -7.71 -28.78
C PRO A 118 -23.94 -7.68 -28.42
N GLN A 119 -24.73 -7.05 -29.29
CA GLN A 119 -26.19 -7.00 -29.23
C GLN A 119 -26.74 -7.01 -30.64
N TYR A 120 -27.82 -7.73 -30.86
CA TYR A 120 -28.54 -7.78 -32.13
C TYR A 120 -29.60 -6.67 -32.20
N SER A 121 -30.13 -6.41 -33.42
CA SER A 121 -31.10 -5.35 -33.66
C SER A 121 -32.48 -5.57 -32.99
N ASP A 122 -32.76 -6.80 -32.59
CA ASP A 122 -33.95 -7.16 -31.81
C ASP A 122 -33.78 -7.00 -30.31
N GLY A 123 -32.61 -6.49 -29.86
CA GLY A 123 -32.29 -6.30 -28.46
C GLY A 123 -31.69 -7.53 -27.76
N SER A 124 -31.64 -8.68 -28.43
CA SER A 124 -31.01 -9.88 -27.87
C SER A 124 -29.47 -9.77 -27.80
N TRP A 125 -28.88 -10.46 -26.82
CA TRP A 125 -27.44 -10.44 -26.59
C TRP A 125 -26.75 -11.62 -27.28
N GLY A 126 -25.56 -11.32 -27.83
CA GLY A 126 -24.81 -12.35 -28.52
C GLY A 126 -24.20 -13.36 -27.55
N MET A 127 -24.35 -14.64 -27.93
CA MET A 127 -23.79 -15.76 -27.19
C MET A 127 -23.40 -16.86 -28.17
N TYR A 128 -22.46 -17.72 -27.80
CA TYR A 128 -22.16 -18.95 -28.52
C TYR A 128 -22.07 -20.12 -27.55
N PRO A 129 -23.02 -21.05 -27.59
CA PRO A 129 -23.21 -22.08 -26.56
C PRO A 129 -22.11 -23.13 -26.50
N LEU A 130 -21.30 -23.28 -27.56
CA LEU A 130 -20.20 -24.25 -27.61
C LEU A 130 -18.88 -23.73 -27.05
N VAL A 131 -18.79 -22.44 -26.65
CA VAL A 131 -17.58 -21.82 -26.11
C VAL A 131 -17.86 -21.31 -24.70
N SER A 132 -17.65 -22.17 -23.71
CA SER A 132 -17.97 -21.90 -22.31
C SER A 132 -17.20 -20.77 -21.66
N ASN A 133 -16.08 -20.35 -22.24
CA ASN A 133 -15.19 -19.33 -21.65
C ASN A 133 -15.30 -17.94 -22.32
N THR A 134 -16.23 -17.76 -23.25
CA THR A 134 -16.39 -16.51 -23.98
C THR A 134 -17.60 -15.74 -23.43
N THR A 135 -17.33 -14.77 -22.58
CA THR A 135 -18.35 -13.93 -21.96
C THR A 135 -18.57 -12.67 -22.77
N ASN A 136 -19.82 -12.29 -23.03
CA ASN A 136 -20.19 -11.06 -23.71
C ASN A 136 -19.94 -9.86 -22.77
N SER A 137 -18.79 -9.18 -22.93
CA SER A 137 -18.43 -8.04 -22.09
C SER A 137 -19.37 -6.84 -22.26
N ALA A 138 -19.99 -6.68 -23.44
CA ALA A 138 -20.96 -5.61 -23.70
C ALA A 138 -22.25 -5.84 -22.88
N GLU A 139 -22.70 -7.08 -22.79
CA GLU A 139 -23.81 -7.50 -21.94
C GLU A 139 -23.49 -7.25 -20.45
N ASN A 140 -22.34 -7.73 -19.98
CA ASN A 140 -21.92 -7.57 -18.58
C ASN A 140 -21.82 -6.12 -18.13
N ILE A 141 -21.41 -5.22 -19.02
CA ILE A 141 -21.35 -3.79 -18.72
C ILE A 141 -22.75 -3.17 -18.70
N SER A 142 -23.66 -3.64 -19.55
CA SER A 142 -24.94 -2.99 -19.80
C SER A 142 -26.08 -3.52 -18.94
N LEU A 143 -25.97 -4.79 -18.48
CA LEU A 143 -26.98 -5.47 -17.65
C LEU A 143 -26.48 -5.61 -16.18
N GLY A 144 -27.36 -6.07 -15.33
CA GLY A 144 -27.10 -6.34 -13.92
C GLY A 144 -27.38 -5.15 -13.00
N GLY A 145 -27.46 -3.93 -13.51
CA GLY A 145 -27.76 -2.74 -12.74
C GLY A 145 -26.58 -1.75 -12.62
N THR A 146 -26.65 -0.88 -11.65
CA THR A 146 -25.62 0.13 -11.40
C THR A 146 -25.36 0.25 -9.91
N MET A 147 -24.10 0.41 -9.52
CA MET A 147 -23.66 0.51 -8.16
C MET A 147 -22.77 1.74 -7.96
N GLN A 148 -22.91 2.38 -6.82
CA GLN A 148 -22.08 3.50 -6.43
C GLN A 148 -21.30 3.17 -5.15
N VAL A 149 -20.05 3.63 -5.12
CA VAL A 149 -19.22 3.69 -3.93
C VAL A 149 -18.94 5.15 -3.63
N THR A 150 -19.40 5.61 -2.47
CA THR A 150 -19.15 6.97 -2.00
C THR A 150 -18.04 6.95 -0.96
N THR A 151 -16.99 7.73 -1.20
CA THR A 151 -15.90 7.93 -0.22
C THR A 151 -15.89 9.39 0.21
N THR A 152 -16.20 9.64 1.47
CA THR A 152 -16.09 10.96 2.09
C THR A 152 -14.89 11.01 3.01
N ARG A 153 -14.04 12.02 2.84
CA ARG A 153 -12.88 12.27 3.70
C ARG A 153 -12.97 13.64 4.33
N ILE A 154 -12.67 13.71 5.61
CA ILE A 154 -12.60 14.97 6.38
C ILE A 154 -11.28 14.94 7.14
N ASN A 155 -10.45 15.95 6.92
CA ASN A 155 -9.19 16.16 7.59
C ASN A 155 -9.25 17.52 8.30
N THR A 156 -8.94 17.53 9.58
CA THR A 156 -9.05 18.73 10.41
C THR A 156 -7.82 18.83 11.30
N ASP A 157 -7.07 19.94 11.15
CA ASP A 157 -5.91 20.23 11.99
C ASP A 157 -6.10 21.55 12.71
N PHE A 158 -5.88 21.54 14.01
CA PHE A 158 -5.79 22.73 14.85
C PHE A 158 -4.38 22.80 15.42
N THR A 159 -3.65 23.88 15.11
CA THR A 159 -2.29 24.09 15.60
C THR A 159 -2.20 25.43 16.31
N LEU A 160 -1.84 25.41 17.58
CA LEU A 160 -1.55 26.59 18.38
C LEU A 160 -0.02 26.75 18.46
N GLU A 161 0.49 27.89 18.02
CA GLU A 161 1.90 28.28 18.13
C GLU A 161 2.04 29.46 19.08
N GLN A 162 2.97 29.33 20.02
CA GLN A 162 3.26 30.35 21.01
C GLN A 162 4.74 30.68 21.03
N ASP A 163 5.11 31.93 20.75
CA ASP A 163 6.45 32.47 20.98
C ASP A 163 6.63 32.71 22.49
N LEU A 164 7.62 32.04 23.05
CA LEU A 164 7.96 32.08 24.46
C LEU A 164 9.25 32.88 24.74
N LYS A 165 9.57 33.86 23.85
CA LYS A 165 10.76 34.72 24.00
C LYS A 165 10.80 35.48 25.31
N PHE A 166 9.68 35.65 26.02
CA PHE A 166 9.62 36.25 27.35
C PHE A 166 10.26 35.36 28.43
N ILE A 167 10.37 34.02 28.20
CA ILE A 167 11.10 33.10 29.06
C ILE A 167 12.58 33.08 28.64
N THR A 168 12.84 32.81 27.36
CA THR A 168 14.18 32.83 26.78
C THR A 168 14.10 33.06 25.27
N LYS A 169 15.08 33.80 24.72
CA LYS A 169 15.15 34.07 23.28
C LYS A 169 15.24 32.76 22.49
N GLY A 170 14.40 32.65 21.47
CA GLY A 170 14.38 31.50 20.55
C GLY A 170 13.56 30.30 21.02
N LEU A 171 12.89 30.41 22.18
CA LEU A 171 11.96 29.38 22.66
C LEU A 171 10.58 29.57 22.05
N SER A 172 9.97 28.50 21.56
CA SER A 172 8.58 28.45 21.12
C SER A 172 7.94 27.12 21.51
N ALA A 173 6.63 27.17 21.71
CA ALA A 173 5.80 25.99 21.93
C ALA A 173 4.81 25.83 20.78
N ARG A 174 4.49 24.58 20.46
CA ARG A 174 3.49 24.22 19.46
C ARG A 174 2.64 23.07 20.00
N ALA A 175 1.33 23.19 19.88
CA ALA A 175 0.39 22.11 20.15
C ALA A 175 -0.46 21.87 18.91
N THR A 176 -0.65 20.62 18.52
CA THR A 176 -1.46 20.24 17.35
C THR A 176 -2.45 19.16 17.75
N VAL A 177 -3.69 19.28 17.28
CA VAL A 177 -4.70 18.23 17.32
C VAL A 177 -5.19 18.04 15.89
N SER A 178 -5.08 16.81 15.39
CA SER A 178 -5.55 16.41 14.06
C SER A 178 -6.62 15.34 14.19
N TRP A 179 -7.69 15.48 13.44
CA TRP A 179 -8.74 14.48 13.34
C TRP A 179 -9.06 14.22 11.87
N ASP A 180 -8.78 12.99 11.46
CA ASP A 180 -9.01 12.50 10.11
C ASP A 180 -10.10 11.44 10.13
N ASN A 181 -11.02 11.51 9.20
CA ASN A 181 -12.08 10.54 9.04
C ASN A 181 -12.23 10.19 7.56
N VAL A 182 -12.24 8.90 7.25
CA VAL A 182 -12.62 8.35 5.96
C VAL A 182 -13.88 7.52 6.17
N PHE A 183 -14.95 7.90 5.51
CA PHE A 183 -16.22 7.20 5.52
C PHE A 183 -16.49 6.62 4.13
N VAL A 184 -16.73 5.32 4.05
CA VAL A 184 -17.00 4.61 2.80
C VAL A 184 -18.38 3.98 2.87
N GLU A 185 -19.17 4.21 1.84
CA GLU A 185 -20.49 3.61 1.63
C GLU A 185 -20.49 2.88 0.30
N ASN A 186 -20.84 1.60 0.32
CA ASN A 186 -20.87 0.70 -0.83
C ASN A 186 -22.31 0.33 -1.20
N ASN A 187 -22.50 -0.20 -2.41
CA ASN A 187 -23.71 -0.90 -2.87
C ASN A 187 -24.97 -0.04 -2.92
N ARG A 188 -24.85 1.30 -3.03
CA ARG A 188 -26.01 2.12 -3.37
C ARG A 188 -26.28 2.04 -4.86
N GLY A 189 -27.51 1.77 -5.28
CA GLY A 189 -27.83 1.75 -6.70
C GLY A 189 -29.02 0.89 -7.08
N ILE A 190 -28.94 0.28 -8.26
CA ILE A 190 -29.96 -0.59 -8.82
C ILE A 190 -29.38 -1.99 -8.94
N ASN A 191 -29.99 -2.95 -8.27
CA ASN A 191 -29.66 -4.36 -8.42
C ASN A 191 -30.64 -4.99 -9.40
N ASP A 192 -30.12 -5.48 -10.51
CA ASP A 192 -30.85 -6.10 -11.59
C ASP A 192 -30.29 -7.50 -11.96
N LEU A 193 -29.64 -8.15 -11.01
CA LEU A 193 -29.04 -9.47 -11.21
C LEU A 193 -30.07 -10.60 -11.37
N PHE A 194 -31.33 -10.35 -11.03
CA PHE A 194 -32.40 -11.36 -11.08
C PHE A 194 -33.09 -11.44 -12.44
N ASN A 195 -32.86 -10.50 -13.32
CA ASN A 195 -33.45 -10.52 -14.65
C ASN A 195 -32.50 -11.21 -15.63
N SER A 196 -33.02 -12.20 -16.31
CA SER A 196 -32.31 -12.89 -17.38
C SER A 196 -32.36 -12.11 -18.69
N ALA A 197 -31.40 -12.36 -19.55
CA ALA A 197 -31.32 -11.77 -20.88
C ALA A 197 -31.70 -12.77 -21.94
N GLN A 198 -32.27 -12.29 -23.05
CA GLN A 198 -32.44 -13.09 -24.25
C GLN A 198 -31.10 -13.20 -24.98
N HIS A 199 -30.59 -14.42 -25.13
CA HIS A 199 -29.38 -14.69 -25.90
C HIS A 199 -29.72 -15.19 -27.30
N LYS A 200 -28.86 -14.86 -28.25
CA LYS A 200 -29.02 -15.22 -29.67
C LYS A 200 -27.65 -15.57 -30.27
N TRP A 201 -27.67 -16.56 -31.15
CA TRP A 201 -26.51 -16.86 -32.00
C TRP A 201 -27.01 -17.29 -33.40
N ILE A 202 -26.10 -17.26 -34.35
CA ILE A 202 -26.31 -17.80 -35.69
C ILE A 202 -25.71 -19.20 -35.70
N ASP A 203 -26.52 -20.18 -35.99
CA ASP A 203 -26.10 -21.57 -36.14
C ASP A 203 -25.13 -21.68 -37.33
N PRO A 204 -23.86 -22.08 -37.13
CA PRO A 204 -22.87 -22.08 -38.19
C PRO A 204 -23.15 -23.08 -39.33
N ASP A 205 -23.88 -24.15 -39.04
CA ASP A 205 -24.16 -25.19 -40.03
C ASP A 205 -25.38 -24.86 -40.89
N THR A 206 -26.39 -24.23 -40.31
CA THR A 206 -27.66 -23.95 -40.97
C THR A 206 -27.85 -22.48 -41.34
N GLY A 207 -27.06 -21.57 -40.78
CA GLY A 207 -27.24 -20.12 -40.93
C GLY A 207 -28.52 -19.58 -40.28
N GLN A 208 -29.23 -20.39 -39.51
CA GLN A 208 -30.46 -19.98 -38.86
C GLN A 208 -30.21 -19.31 -37.52
N GLU A 209 -31.09 -18.37 -37.17
CA GLU A 209 -31.11 -17.76 -35.85
C GLU A 209 -31.55 -18.77 -34.79
N ARG A 210 -30.79 -18.84 -33.70
CA ARG A 210 -31.09 -19.63 -32.51
C ARG A 210 -31.18 -18.72 -31.31
N TYR A 211 -32.10 -19.02 -30.42
CA TYR A 211 -32.32 -18.27 -29.20
C TYR A 211 -32.21 -19.19 -28.00
N GLU A 212 -31.53 -18.69 -26.96
CA GLU A 212 -31.53 -19.28 -25.64
C GLU A 212 -32.14 -18.28 -24.67
N GLN A 213 -33.26 -18.66 -24.08
CA GLN A 213 -33.88 -17.90 -23.01
C GLN A 213 -33.36 -18.41 -21.69
N SER A 214 -32.65 -17.53 -20.96
CA SER A 214 -32.20 -17.82 -19.62
C SER A 214 -33.13 -17.18 -18.59
N TYR A 215 -33.52 -17.92 -17.58
CA TYR A 215 -34.29 -17.42 -16.45
C TYR A 215 -33.91 -18.14 -15.18
N ASP A 216 -34.04 -17.44 -14.05
CA ASP A 216 -33.80 -18.01 -12.74
C ASP A 216 -34.97 -18.96 -12.38
N THR A 217 -34.71 -20.26 -12.49
CA THR A 217 -35.68 -21.30 -12.16
C THR A 217 -36.08 -21.31 -10.69
N ASN A 218 -35.28 -20.75 -9.80
CA ASN A 218 -35.60 -20.66 -8.38
C ASN A 218 -36.68 -19.61 -8.10
N ASN A 219 -36.68 -18.53 -8.86
CA ASN A 219 -37.62 -17.43 -8.72
C ASN A 219 -38.79 -17.51 -9.71
N GLY A 220 -38.74 -18.42 -10.65
CA GLY A 220 -39.79 -18.59 -11.67
C GLY A 220 -39.95 -17.37 -12.59
N PHE A 221 -38.97 -16.48 -12.67
CA PHE A 221 -39.01 -15.28 -13.49
C PHE A 221 -38.68 -15.62 -14.95
N ASP A 222 -39.49 -15.17 -15.85
CA ASP A 222 -39.30 -15.25 -17.29
C ASP A 222 -39.10 -13.83 -17.84
N TRP A 223 -37.99 -13.58 -18.57
CA TRP A 223 -37.69 -12.29 -19.15
C TRP A 223 -38.81 -11.70 -20.00
N THR A 224 -39.67 -12.54 -20.58
CA THR A 224 -40.85 -12.13 -21.37
C THR A 224 -41.98 -11.56 -20.49
N GLN A 225 -41.99 -11.84 -19.20
CA GLN A 225 -43.05 -11.42 -18.28
C GLN A 225 -42.86 -10.01 -17.72
N GLY A 226 -41.71 -9.37 -17.97
CA GLY A 226 -41.40 -8.02 -17.53
C GLY A 226 -40.11 -7.94 -16.73
N VAL A 227 -39.71 -6.71 -16.41
CA VAL A 227 -38.46 -6.40 -15.70
C VAL A 227 -38.73 -6.23 -14.22
N ASN A 228 -37.99 -6.94 -13.41
CA ASN A 228 -38.05 -6.82 -11.95
C ASN A 228 -36.68 -6.49 -11.37
N TRP A 229 -36.46 -5.22 -11.07
CA TRP A 229 -35.24 -4.76 -10.39
C TRP A 229 -35.56 -3.97 -9.11
N SER A 230 -34.62 -3.89 -8.21
CA SER A 230 -34.75 -3.20 -6.93
C SER A 230 -33.68 -2.16 -6.72
N THR A 231 -34.01 -1.12 -5.95
CA THR A 231 -33.00 -0.17 -5.46
C THR A 231 -32.32 -0.71 -4.21
N SER A 232 -31.01 -0.49 -4.10
CA SER A 232 -30.24 -0.74 -2.88
C SER A 232 -29.90 0.57 -2.19
N PRO A 233 -30.22 0.74 -0.89
CA PRO A 233 -29.90 1.96 -0.14
C PRO A 233 -28.39 2.14 0.12
N GLY A 234 -27.60 1.10 -0.11
CA GLY A 234 -26.20 1.06 0.25
C GLY A 234 -25.95 0.65 1.72
N ALA A 235 -24.69 0.39 2.02
CA ALA A 235 -24.23 0.02 3.36
C ALA A 235 -22.89 0.67 3.66
N VAL A 236 -22.67 1.00 4.94
CA VAL A 236 -21.36 1.49 5.40
C VAL A 236 -20.34 0.35 5.33
N ASP A 237 -19.23 0.59 4.66
CA ASP A 237 -18.10 -0.33 4.65
C ASP A 237 -17.22 -0.13 5.88
N ASN A 238 -17.46 -0.95 6.90
CA ASN A 238 -16.66 -0.92 8.12
C ASN A 238 -15.18 -1.26 7.86
N GLY A 239 -14.88 -2.07 6.85
CA GLY A 239 -13.52 -2.46 6.51
C GLY A 239 -12.68 -1.31 5.94
N GLN A 240 -13.33 -0.31 5.33
CA GLN A 240 -12.67 0.85 4.73
C GLN A 240 -12.92 2.17 5.48
N THR A 241 -13.83 2.20 6.44
CA THR A 241 -14.08 3.40 7.27
C THR A 241 -13.00 3.50 8.35
N VAL A 242 -12.23 4.59 8.31
CA VAL A 242 -11.07 4.80 9.20
C VAL A 242 -11.20 6.13 9.93
N ARG A 243 -10.88 6.14 11.22
CA ARG A 243 -10.79 7.32 12.07
C ARG A 243 -9.42 7.39 12.69
N ASN A 244 -8.79 8.55 12.60
CA ASN A 244 -7.49 8.83 13.17
C ASN A 244 -7.57 10.09 14.03
N LEU A 245 -7.23 9.98 15.31
CA LEU A 245 -7.03 11.10 16.21
C LEU A 245 -5.54 11.17 16.56
N TYR A 246 -4.94 12.31 16.31
CA TYR A 246 -3.55 12.58 16.62
C TYR A 246 -3.44 13.88 17.40
N TYR A 247 -2.64 13.88 18.47
CA TYR A 247 -2.29 15.10 19.16
C TYR A 247 -0.84 15.10 19.58
N GLN A 248 -0.24 16.28 19.53
CA GLN A 248 1.17 16.49 19.90
C GLN A 248 1.35 17.80 20.66
N ALA A 249 2.37 17.80 21.50
CA ALA A 249 2.95 19.00 22.11
C ALA A 249 4.45 19.03 21.81
N GLN A 250 4.95 20.19 21.40
CA GLN A 250 6.35 20.35 20.99
C GLN A 250 6.92 21.65 21.56
N LEU A 251 8.14 21.58 22.07
CA LEU A 251 8.97 22.72 22.45
C LEU A 251 10.14 22.82 21.51
N ASN A 252 10.41 24.01 20.99
CA ASN A 252 11.56 24.29 20.13
C ASN A 252 12.38 25.42 20.71
N TRP A 253 13.71 25.25 20.69
CA TRP A 253 14.63 26.29 21.06
C TRP A 253 15.70 26.41 19.98
N VAL A 254 15.86 27.64 19.45
CA VAL A 254 16.82 27.95 18.39
C VAL A 254 17.58 29.18 18.79
N ARG A 255 18.91 29.07 18.85
CA ARG A 255 19.75 30.20 19.27
C ARG A 255 21.11 30.19 18.61
N SER A 256 21.59 31.39 18.27
CA SER A 256 22.95 31.62 17.76
C SER A 256 23.74 32.44 18.76
N PHE A 257 24.98 32.05 18.98
CA PHE A 257 25.97 32.71 19.86
C PHE A 257 27.25 32.93 19.06
N GLY A 258 27.36 34.06 18.37
CA GLY A 258 28.45 34.30 17.45
C GLY A 258 28.48 33.25 16.31
N LYS A 259 29.52 32.42 16.32
CA LYS A 259 29.67 31.34 15.31
C LYS A 259 29.01 30.00 15.71
N HIS A 260 28.40 29.94 16.88
CA HIS A 260 27.74 28.74 17.40
C HIS A 260 26.24 28.83 17.16
N ASN A 261 25.67 27.86 16.46
CA ASN A 261 24.26 27.74 16.27
C ASN A 261 23.78 26.44 16.94
N VAL A 262 22.75 26.55 17.78
CA VAL A 262 22.19 25.43 18.55
C VAL A 262 20.71 25.37 18.31
N THR A 263 20.19 24.17 18.05
CA THR A 263 18.76 23.92 18.08
C THR A 263 18.44 22.76 19.03
N ALA A 264 17.33 22.84 19.71
CA ALA A 264 16.82 21.75 20.52
C ALA A 264 15.30 21.67 20.34
N MET A 265 14.79 20.46 20.25
CA MET A 265 13.37 20.17 20.16
C MET A 265 13.04 19.01 21.10
N GLY A 266 11.93 19.12 21.82
CA GLY A 266 11.28 18.05 22.55
C GLY A 266 9.84 17.91 22.06
N LEU A 267 9.38 16.68 21.87
CA LEU A 267 8.06 16.36 21.34
C LEU A 267 7.43 15.23 22.13
N PHE A 268 6.17 15.38 22.44
CA PHE A 268 5.26 14.32 22.85
C PHE A 268 4.15 14.20 21.82
N SER A 269 3.80 12.97 21.41
CA SER A 269 2.63 12.72 20.56
C SER A 269 1.89 11.45 20.98
N ARG A 270 0.62 11.43 20.68
CA ARG A 270 -0.22 10.24 20.84
C ARG A 270 -1.18 10.13 19.66
N GLN A 271 -1.37 8.90 19.21
CA GLN A 271 -2.21 8.56 18.09
C GLN A 271 -3.20 7.45 18.49
N GLU A 272 -4.43 7.61 18.04
CA GLU A 272 -5.50 6.62 18.12
C GLU A 272 -6.02 6.37 16.70
N ASN A 273 -5.97 5.12 16.25
CA ASN A 273 -6.49 4.69 14.95
C ASN A 273 -7.57 3.65 15.14
N ALA A 274 -8.71 3.83 14.46
CA ALA A 274 -9.80 2.87 14.44
C ALA A 274 -10.26 2.60 12.99
N ARG A 275 -10.52 1.34 12.67
CA ARG A 275 -11.16 0.93 11.41
C ARG A 275 -12.53 0.35 11.73
N GLY A 276 -13.60 0.97 11.22
CA GLY A 276 -14.97 0.55 11.45
C GLY A 276 -15.30 0.38 12.92
N SER A 277 -15.77 -0.80 13.28
CA SER A 277 -16.13 -1.20 14.64
C SER A 277 -14.99 -1.90 15.40
N VAL A 278 -13.80 -2.05 14.79
CA VAL A 278 -12.64 -2.65 15.47
C VAL A 278 -12.16 -1.72 16.57
N MET A 279 -11.78 -2.30 17.72
CA MET A 279 -11.25 -1.54 18.84
C MET A 279 -10.03 -0.72 18.43
N PRO A 280 -9.94 0.58 18.79
CA PRO A 280 -8.85 1.45 18.40
C PRO A 280 -7.46 0.92 18.77
N THR A 281 -6.47 1.21 17.95
CA THR A 281 -5.05 0.99 18.25
C THR A 281 -4.42 2.28 18.78
N TYR A 282 -3.50 2.15 19.72
CA TYR A 282 -2.87 3.26 20.41
C TYR A 282 -1.37 3.25 20.24
N ARG A 283 -0.80 4.43 20.00
CA ARG A 283 0.63 4.68 19.95
C ARG A 283 0.96 5.96 20.71
N GLU A 284 2.07 5.96 21.44
CA GLU A 284 2.60 7.11 22.18
C GLU A 284 4.09 7.27 21.89
N ASP A 285 4.51 8.47 21.55
CA ASP A 285 5.89 8.74 21.17
C ASP A 285 6.42 9.98 21.90
N TRP A 286 7.60 9.85 22.49
CA TRP A 286 8.41 10.92 23.05
C TRP A 286 9.67 11.06 22.22
N ALA A 287 9.98 12.22 21.71
CA ALA A 287 11.15 12.42 20.87
C ALA A 287 11.90 13.70 21.24
N PHE A 288 13.18 13.69 21.01
CA PHE A 288 14.00 14.89 21.08
C PHE A 288 14.97 14.95 19.91
N ARG A 289 15.36 16.17 19.55
CA ARG A 289 16.39 16.45 18.56
C ARG A 289 17.25 17.61 19.02
N THR A 290 18.55 17.45 18.91
CA THR A 290 19.51 18.53 19.19
C THR A 290 20.49 18.62 18.03
N THR A 291 20.70 19.85 17.54
CA THR A 291 21.71 20.12 16.51
C THR A 291 22.66 21.20 16.99
N TYR A 292 23.92 21.05 16.61
CA TYR A 292 24.96 22.04 16.84
C TYR A 292 25.72 22.26 15.55
N ASN A 293 25.95 23.53 15.24
CA ASN A 293 26.75 23.96 14.09
C ASN A 293 27.74 25.02 14.56
N TYR A 294 29.01 24.84 14.20
CA TYR A 294 30.06 25.81 14.44
C TYR A 294 30.54 26.39 13.11
N ALA A 295 30.36 27.72 12.95
CA ALA A 295 30.86 28.52 11.83
C ALA A 295 30.47 27.98 10.44
N ASP A 296 29.36 27.25 10.35
CA ASP A 296 28.86 26.53 9.15
C ASP A 296 29.87 25.51 8.57
N ARG A 297 30.81 25.05 9.41
CA ARG A 297 31.84 24.07 9.05
C ARG A 297 31.63 22.72 9.68
N TYR A 298 31.32 22.67 10.96
CA TYR A 298 31.20 21.45 11.74
C TYR A 298 29.78 21.31 12.23
N PHE A 299 29.15 20.17 11.92
CA PHE A 299 27.76 19.88 12.24
C PHE A 299 27.70 18.63 13.09
N ILE A 300 26.94 18.68 14.16
CA ILE A 300 26.64 17.53 15.01
C ILE A 300 25.14 17.51 15.23
N GLU A 301 24.52 16.34 15.09
CA GLU A 301 23.12 16.11 15.38
C GLU A 301 22.97 14.87 16.25
N TYR A 302 22.09 14.96 17.26
CA TYR A 302 21.70 13.82 18.06
C TYR A 302 20.19 13.81 18.25
N ASN A 303 19.58 12.65 17.97
CA ASN A 303 18.13 12.44 18.06
C ASN A 303 17.87 11.22 18.94
N GLY A 304 16.75 11.24 19.66
CA GLY A 304 16.25 10.08 20.37
C GLY A 304 14.73 10.05 20.33
N ALA A 305 14.20 8.84 20.29
CA ALA A 305 12.77 8.60 20.36
C ALA A 305 12.47 7.43 21.33
N TYR A 306 11.57 7.66 22.27
CA TYR A 306 11.03 6.64 23.18
C TYR A 306 9.60 6.38 22.78
N ASN A 307 9.40 5.30 22.02
CA ASN A 307 8.16 4.97 21.35
C ASN A 307 7.42 3.86 22.08
N GLY A 308 6.12 4.02 22.25
CA GLY A 308 5.23 3.04 22.88
C GLY A 308 4.14 2.55 21.92
N SER A 309 3.92 1.24 21.88
CA SER A 309 2.85 0.59 21.12
C SER A 309 2.09 -0.41 22.00
N GLU A 310 0.77 -0.35 21.95
CA GLU A 310 -0.11 -1.24 22.73
C GLU A 310 -0.06 -2.71 22.27
N LYS A 311 0.56 -2.97 21.11
CA LYS A 311 0.69 -4.32 20.54
C LYS A 311 1.62 -5.22 21.33
N PHE A 312 2.46 -4.65 22.20
CA PHE A 312 3.47 -5.35 22.99
C PHE A 312 3.07 -5.47 24.46
N SER A 313 3.66 -6.46 25.15
CA SER A 313 3.49 -6.63 26.60
C SER A 313 3.94 -5.37 27.36
N PRO A 314 3.47 -5.15 28.60
CA PRO A 314 3.86 -3.96 29.39
C PRO A 314 5.38 -3.75 29.47
N GLU A 315 6.17 -4.84 29.55
CA GLU A 315 7.63 -4.82 29.66
C GLU A 315 8.31 -4.39 28.34
N ASN A 316 7.71 -4.76 27.18
CA ASN A 316 8.27 -4.50 25.85
C ASN A 316 7.54 -3.37 25.10
N ARG A 317 6.55 -2.73 25.76
CA ARG A 317 5.69 -1.72 25.17
C ARG A 317 6.46 -0.51 24.67
N PHE A 318 7.43 -0.03 25.43
CA PHE A 318 8.24 1.13 25.11
C PHE A 318 9.67 0.71 24.74
N ALA A 319 10.21 1.32 23.70
CA ALA A 319 11.59 1.14 23.30
C ALA A 319 12.24 2.47 22.93
N PHE A 320 13.53 2.60 23.24
CA PHE A 320 14.32 3.78 22.94
C PHE A 320 15.19 3.56 21.71
N PHE A 321 15.07 4.48 20.76
CA PHE A 321 15.83 4.49 19.52
C PHE A 321 16.60 5.78 19.42
N ASN A 322 17.89 5.71 19.15
CA ASN A 322 18.74 6.88 19.05
C ASN A 322 19.48 6.93 17.73
N SER A 323 19.86 8.14 17.32
CA SER A 323 20.66 8.38 16.13
C SER A 323 21.56 9.59 16.31
N GLY A 324 22.74 9.52 15.70
CA GLY A 324 23.66 10.62 15.65
C GLY A 324 24.21 10.84 14.24
N ALA A 325 24.50 12.09 13.92
CA ALA A 325 25.11 12.47 12.66
C ALA A 325 26.19 13.53 12.88
N ILE A 326 27.22 13.45 12.05
CA ILE A 326 28.26 14.45 11.95
C ILE A 326 28.41 14.90 10.51
N GLY A 327 28.77 16.16 10.33
CA GLY A 327 29.04 16.75 9.03
C GLY A 327 30.22 17.72 9.08
N TRP A 328 31.00 17.72 8.04
CA TRP A 328 32.11 18.61 7.86
C TRP A 328 32.05 19.28 6.50
N MET A 329 31.91 20.61 6.49
CA MET A 329 31.95 21.43 5.29
C MET A 329 33.39 21.73 4.93
N VAL A 330 34.03 20.83 4.22
CA VAL A 330 35.44 20.91 3.83
C VAL A 330 35.72 22.17 3.02
N SER A 331 34.78 22.54 2.13
CA SER A 331 34.91 23.75 1.30
C SER A 331 35.05 25.06 2.10
N GLU A 332 34.57 25.10 3.36
CA GLU A 332 34.67 26.31 4.22
C GLU A 332 35.97 26.40 4.99
N GLU A 333 36.85 25.41 4.87
CA GLU A 333 38.14 25.41 5.56
C GLU A 333 39.15 26.38 4.93
N PRO A 334 40.06 26.96 5.73
CA PRO A 334 41.06 27.91 5.23
C PRO A 334 41.91 27.36 4.09
N PHE A 335 42.27 26.08 4.09
CA PHE A 335 43.08 25.45 3.05
C PHE A 335 42.31 25.28 1.70
N MET A 336 40.97 25.35 1.73
CA MET A 336 40.13 25.31 0.54
C MET A 336 39.87 26.70 -0.08
N LYS A 337 40.30 27.77 0.59
CA LYS A 337 40.04 29.16 0.21
C LYS A 337 40.44 29.43 -1.25
N PHE A 338 41.61 28.95 -1.69
CA PHE A 338 42.09 29.11 -3.07
C PHE A 338 41.11 28.51 -4.11
N PHE A 339 40.65 27.32 -3.87
CA PHE A 339 39.72 26.62 -4.80
C PHE A 339 38.35 27.29 -4.84
N ARG A 340 37.88 27.84 -3.71
CA ARG A 340 36.62 28.57 -3.64
C ARG A 340 36.73 29.94 -4.33
N GLU A 341 37.80 30.69 -4.11
CA GLU A 341 38.05 32.00 -4.74
C GLU A 341 38.20 31.85 -6.27
N LYS A 342 38.77 30.75 -6.74
CA LYS A 342 38.84 30.39 -8.16
C LYS A 342 37.54 29.78 -8.71
N LYS A 343 36.51 29.64 -7.87
CA LYS A 343 35.20 29.06 -8.23
C LYS A 343 35.31 27.63 -8.80
N ILE A 344 36.35 26.90 -8.38
CA ILE A 344 36.54 25.49 -8.77
C ILE A 344 35.67 24.59 -7.89
N VAL A 345 35.64 24.88 -6.57
CA VAL A 345 34.83 24.14 -5.59
C VAL A 345 33.88 25.12 -4.93
N ASP A 346 32.58 24.93 -5.15
CA ASP A 346 31.53 25.74 -4.53
C ASP A 346 31.12 25.12 -3.20
N MET A 347 30.99 23.81 -3.13
CA MET A 347 30.64 23.06 -1.95
C MET A 347 31.29 21.67 -1.96
N LEU A 348 31.87 21.31 -0.84
CA LEU A 348 32.32 19.95 -0.56
C LEU A 348 32.02 19.65 0.92
N LYS A 349 31.11 18.72 1.15
CA LYS A 349 30.68 18.30 2.48
C LYS A 349 30.82 16.80 2.64
N VAL A 350 31.43 16.38 3.72
CA VAL A 350 31.48 14.97 4.15
C VAL A 350 30.52 14.80 5.31
N ARG A 351 29.73 13.73 5.30
CA ARG A 351 28.77 13.42 6.35
C ARG A 351 28.75 11.95 6.69
N ALA A 352 28.48 11.66 7.95
CA ALA A 352 28.25 10.31 8.42
C ALA A 352 27.11 10.32 9.44
N SER A 353 26.26 9.31 9.38
CA SER A 353 25.18 9.10 10.36
C SER A 353 25.07 7.64 10.73
N TYR A 354 24.74 7.41 11.99
CA TYR A 354 24.39 6.09 12.50
C TYR A 354 23.19 6.22 13.42
N GLY A 355 22.21 5.32 13.26
CA GLY A 355 21.01 5.37 14.09
C GLY A 355 20.19 4.11 14.06
N GLU A 356 19.22 4.07 14.96
CA GLU A 356 18.26 3.00 15.12
C GLU A 356 16.85 3.50 14.83
N ILE A 357 16.05 2.68 14.14
CA ILE A 357 14.63 2.92 13.89
C ILE A 357 13.87 1.68 14.35
N GLY A 358 12.79 1.89 15.13
CA GLY A 358 11.88 0.83 15.55
C GLY A 358 10.65 0.70 14.65
N SER A 359 10.17 -0.52 14.50
CA SER A 359 8.87 -0.81 13.86
C SER A 359 8.04 -1.70 14.77
N ASP A 360 6.76 -1.35 14.94
CA ASP A 360 5.75 -2.12 15.67
C ASP A 360 4.80 -2.87 14.72
N GLN A 361 5.17 -3.01 13.45
CA GLN A 361 4.37 -3.68 12.45
C GLN A 361 4.46 -5.20 12.61
N LEU A 362 3.35 -5.85 12.95
CA LEU A 362 3.23 -7.30 13.14
C LEU A 362 2.60 -8.03 11.94
N GLY A 363 2.44 -7.35 10.81
CA GLY A 363 1.86 -7.91 9.58
C GLY A 363 1.56 -6.83 8.54
N PRO A 364 1.05 -7.23 7.37
CA PRO A 364 0.77 -6.29 6.27
C PRO A 364 -0.41 -5.34 6.59
N ASP A 365 -1.42 -5.81 7.33
CA ASP A 365 -2.54 -4.98 7.76
C ASP A 365 -2.35 -4.52 9.21
N PRO A 366 -2.22 -3.21 9.46
CA PRO A 366 -2.06 -2.65 10.80
C PRO A 366 -3.30 -2.84 11.70
N PHE A 367 -4.46 -3.12 11.09
CA PHE A 367 -5.74 -3.34 11.80
C PHE A 367 -6.13 -4.82 11.92
N ASP A 368 -5.23 -5.74 11.56
CA ASP A 368 -5.47 -7.18 11.71
C ASP A 368 -5.63 -7.55 13.20
N SER A 369 -6.86 -7.81 13.60
CA SER A 369 -7.19 -8.17 14.98
C SER A 369 -6.57 -9.50 15.42
N SER A 370 -6.27 -10.40 14.48
CA SER A 370 -5.64 -11.70 14.78
C SER A 370 -4.18 -11.56 15.21
N ARG A 371 -3.54 -10.44 14.87
CA ARG A 371 -2.15 -10.12 15.21
C ARG A 371 -2.01 -9.12 16.35
N ARG A 372 -3.15 -8.75 16.96
CA ARG A 372 -3.19 -7.88 18.13
C ARG A 372 -3.08 -8.73 19.39
N TRP A 373 -2.33 -8.23 20.37
CA TRP A 373 -2.16 -8.90 21.67
C TRP A 373 -1.56 -10.33 21.60
N LEU A 374 -0.68 -10.56 20.65
CA LEU A 374 0.05 -11.84 20.50
C LEU A 374 0.90 -12.21 21.72
N TYR A 375 1.01 -11.33 22.69
CA TYR A 375 1.66 -11.60 23.98
C TYR A 375 0.74 -12.32 24.99
N MET A 376 -0.56 -12.45 24.68
CA MET A 376 -1.54 -13.12 25.53
C MET A 376 -2.03 -14.42 24.91
N ASN A 377 -2.27 -15.44 25.74
CA ASN A 377 -3.00 -16.63 25.31
C ASN A 377 -4.43 -16.25 24.95
N GLN A 378 -4.93 -16.79 23.86
CA GLN A 378 -6.30 -16.56 23.39
C GLN A 378 -7.07 -17.89 23.39
N TRP A 379 -8.33 -17.81 23.81
CA TRP A 379 -9.22 -18.95 23.89
C TRP A 379 -10.43 -18.73 22.99
N ALA A 380 -10.81 -19.75 22.24
CA ALA A 380 -11.99 -19.74 21.39
C ALA A 380 -13.03 -20.74 21.91
N TYR A 381 -14.27 -20.36 21.78
CA TYR A 381 -15.40 -21.26 22.03
C TYR A 381 -15.41 -22.38 21.00
N GLY A 382 -15.43 -23.61 21.45
CA GLY A 382 -15.38 -24.82 20.62
C GLY A 382 -16.73 -25.44 20.29
N GLY A 383 -17.81 -24.87 20.81
CA GLY A 383 -19.17 -25.41 20.65
C GLY A 383 -19.58 -26.33 21.80
N HIS A 384 -20.58 -27.12 21.54
CA HIS A 384 -21.04 -28.18 22.46
C HIS A 384 -20.26 -29.48 22.18
N THR A 385 -20.03 -30.25 23.25
CA THR A 385 -19.45 -31.60 23.09
C THR A 385 -20.48 -32.54 22.47
N VAL A 386 -19.99 -33.48 21.67
CA VAL A 386 -20.82 -34.55 21.09
C VAL A 386 -20.77 -35.77 22.01
N MET A 387 -21.92 -36.31 22.38
CA MET A 387 -22.02 -37.36 23.40
C MET A 387 -22.21 -38.75 22.85
N ASP A 388 -22.59 -38.92 21.57
CA ASP A 388 -22.90 -40.20 20.99
C ASP A 388 -22.49 -40.31 19.50
N LEU A 389 -22.66 -41.51 18.94
CA LEU A 389 -22.40 -41.79 17.52
C LEU A 389 -23.35 -41.09 16.55
N ASN A 390 -24.48 -40.56 17.02
CA ASN A 390 -25.45 -39.82 16.22
C ASN A 390 -25.14 -38.33 16.22
N HIS A 391 -24.00 -37.92 16.81
CA HIS A 391 -23.59 -36.52 16.91
C HIS A 391 -24.55 -35.62 17.67
N THR A 392 -25.24 -36.18 18.69
CA THR A 392 -26.14 -35.41 19.53
C THR A 392 -25.34 -34.43 20.38
N GLU A 393 -25.62 -33.13 20.26
CA GLU A 393 -24.97 -32.10 21.08
C GLU A 393 -25.37 -32.21 22.55
N SER A 394 -24.37 -32.15 23.43
CA SER A 394 -24.58 -32.09 24.87
C SER A 394 -24.81 -30.65 25.35
N ILE A 395 -25.29 -30.51 26.59
CA ILE A 395 -25.38 -29.21 27.28
C ILE A 395 -24.01 -28.65 27.68
N TYR A 396 -22.97 -29.47 27.62
CA TYR A 396 -21.61 -29.07 28.00
C TYR A 396 -20.90 -28.36 26.87
N THR A 397 -20.31 -27.22 27.18
CA THR A 397 -19.50 -26.43 26.28
C THR A 397 -18.02 -26.68 26.53
N TRP A 398 -17.20 -26.46 25.50
CA TRP A 398 -15.76 -26.54 25.65
C TRP A 398 -15.08 -25.33 25.03
N TYR A 399 -13.88 -25.04 25.53
CA TYR A 399 -13.01 -23.99 25.02
C TYR A 399 -11.68 -24.60 24.64
N ARG A 400 -11.09 -24.09 23.57
CA ARG A 400 -9.73 -24.48 23.14
C ARG A 400 -8.85 -23.25 23.11
N GLU A 401 -7.57 -23.45 23.41
CA GLU A 401 -6.56 -22.43 23.17
C GLU A 401 -6.44 -22.19 21.66
N SER A 402 -6.78 -21.00 21.20
CA SER A 402 -6.76 -20.63 19.79
C SER A 402 -5.44 -20.01 19.38
N ALA A 403 -4.71 -19.40 20.31
CA ALA A 403 -3.37 -18.87 20.11
C ALA A 403 -2.56 -18.92 21.39
N ILE A 404 -1.32 -19.39 21.27
CA ILE A 404 -0.32 -19.37 22.36
C ILE A 404 0.36 -18.02 22.34
N GLY A 405 0.25 -17.27 23.44
CA GLY A 405 0.87 -15.95 23.59
C GLY A 405 2.38 -16.03 23.81
N ASN A 406 3.08 -14.98 23.38
CA ASN A 406 4.49 -14.81 23.67
C ASN A 406 4.78 -13.42 24.22
N LYS A 407 5.09 -13.31 25.50
CA LYS A 407 5.37 -12.02 26.17
C LYS A 407 6.65 -11.34 25.68
N ASP A 408 7.54 -12.09 25.02
CA ASP A 408 8.83 -11.59 24.53
C ASP A 408 8.73 -10.91 23.16
N ILE A 409 7.52 -10.83 22.57
CA ILE A 409 7.32 -10.08 21.33
C ILE A 409 7.68 -8.61 21.58
N GLN A 410 8.55 -8.08 20.70
CA GLN A 410 9.13 -6.76 20.83
C GLN A 410 9.27 -6.06 19.48
N TRP A 411 9.74 -4.82 19.53
CA TRP A 411 10.00 -3.99 18.38
C TRP A 411 11.03 -4.64 17.43
N GLU A 412 10.76 -4.56 16.13
CA GLU A 412 11.79 -4.75 15.13
C GLU A 412 12.71 -3.54 15.11
N VAL A 413 14.01 -3.76 14.95
CA VAL A 413 15.02 -2.69 14.98
C VAL A 413 15.80 -2.69 13.67
N VAL A 414 15.91 -1.53 13.03
CA VAL A 414 16.78 -1.30 11.88
C VAL A 414 17.92 -0.38 12.31
N LYS A 415 19.15 -0.91 12.26
CA LYS A 415 20.40 -0.14 12.47
C LYS A 415 20.88 0.34 11.12
N LYS A 416 21.01 1.66 10.96
CA LYS A 416 21.34 2.33 9.71
C LYS A 416 22.66 3.06 9.83
N LEU A 417 23.59 2.77 8.93
CA LEU A 417 24.81 3.52 8.71
C LEU A 417 24.73 4.17 7.33
N ASN A 418 24.98 5.46 7.25
CA ASN A 418 25.12 6.20 6.00
C ASN A 418 26.37 7.07 6.07
N ILE A 419 27.20 7.03 5.01
CA ILE A 419 28.37 7.87 4.82
C ILE A 419 28.24 8.50 3.45
N GLY A 420 28.34 9.83 3.36
CA GLY A 420 28.12 10.55 2.12
C GLY A 420 29.07 11.71 1.90
N ILE A 421 29.25 12.05 0.64
CA ILE A 421 29.95 13.24 0.17
C ILE A 421 28.98 14.01 -0.73
N ASP A 422 28.71 15.26 -0.35
CA ASP A 422 27.94 16.18 -1.18
C ASP A 422 28.93 17.16 -1.84
N TYR A 423 28.78 17.42 -3.13
CA TYR A 423 29.70 18.25 -3.89
C TYR A 423 29.01 19.19 -4.86
N SER A 424 29.64 20.33 -5.09
CA SER A 424 29.32 21.28 -6.15
C SER A 424 30.59 21.92 -6.67
N PHE A 425 30.79 21.94 -7.98
CA PHE A 425 31.96 22.41 -8.65
C PHE A 425 31.61 23.36 -9.82
N LEU A 426 32.54 24.31 -10.11
CA LEU A 426 32.51 25.18 -11.29
C LEU A 426 31.21 26.00 -11.39
N GLU A 427 30.89 26.73 -10.31
CA GLU A 427 29.68 27.57 -10.20
C GLU A 427 28.38 26.76 -10.39
N GLY A 428 28.34 25.54 -9.84
CA GLY A 428 27.19 24.66 -9.92
C GLY A 428 27.04 23.93 -11.25
N LEU A 429 28.07 23.97 -12.12
CA LEU A 429 28.05 23.19 -13.36
C LEU A 429 27.88 21.70 -13.09
N PHE A 430 28.63 21.19 -12.10
CA PHE A 430 28.50 19.82 -11.62
C PHE A 430 28.16 19.84 -10.12
N ALA A 431 27.06 19.24 -9.75
CA ALA A 431 26.65 19.07 -8.36
C ALA A 431 26.06 17.67 -8.15
N GLY A 432 26.12 17.17 -6.93
CA GLY A 432 25.54 15.88 -6.61
C GLY A 432 25.97 15.32 -5.27
N SER A 433 25.75 14.02 -5.12
CA SER A 433 26.17 13.27 -3.94
C SER A 433 26.64 11.86 -4.30
N VAL A 434 27.51 11.34 -3.46
CA VAL A 434 27.91 9.93 -3.44
C VAL A 434 27.69 9.40 -2.04
N GLU A 435 26.91 8.35 -1.90
CA GLU A 435 26.54 7.80 -0.61
C GLU A 435 26.82 6.30 -0.57
N PHE A 436 27.23 5.84 0.59
CA PHE A 436 27.29 4.42 0.96
C PHE A 436 26.38 4.20 2.16
N PHE A 437 25.55 3.17 2.09
CA PHE A 437 24.65 2.81 3.18
C PHE A 437 24.73 1.33 3.55
N ARG A 438 24.47 1.04 4.82
CA ARG A 438 24.32 -0.30 5.35
C ARG A 438 23.25 -0.33 6.42
N ASP A 439 22.18 -1.09 6.14
CA ASP A 439 21.05 -1.30 7.03
C ASP A 439 21.08 -2.73 7.55
N VAL A 440 20.88 -2.91 8.84
CA VAL A 440 20.71 -4.22 9.48
C VAL A 440 19.41 -4.23 10.25
N ARG A 441 18.42 -4.92 9.69
CA ARG A 441 17.12 -5.16 10.32
C ARG A 441 17.21 -6.42 11.15
N SER A 442 16.87 -6.34 12.42
CA SER A 442 16.91 -7.43 13.42
C SER A 442 15.59 -7.51 14.16
N ASN A 443 15.40 -8.59 14.91
CA ASN A 443 14.15 -8.89 15.61
C ASN A 443 12.93 -8.89 14.69
N ILE A 444 13.11 -9.34 13.43
CA ILE A 444 12.01 -9.36 12.47
C ILE A 444 10.95 -10.34 12.98
N PHE A 445 9.71 -9.87 12.98
CA PHE A 445 8.57 -10.64 13.42
C PHE A 445 8.30 -11.82 12.48
N VAL A 446 8.07 -12.98 13.07
CA VAL A 446 7.66 -14.22 12.38
C VAL A 446 6.36 -14.69 13.02
N TYR A 447 5.29 -14.70 12.23
CA TYR A 447 3.99 -15.18 12.70
C TYR A 447 4.04 -16.68 13.02
N GLY A 448 3.27 -17.12 14.02
CA GLY A 448 3.28 -18.51 14.45
C GLY A 448 3.02 -19.52 13.34
N GLY A 449 2.06 -19.21 12.45
CA GLY A 449 1.75 -20.04 11.28
C GLY A 449 2.85 -20.13 10.23
N ASP A 450 3.78 -19.16 10.21
CA ASP A 450 4.90 -19.13 9.26
C ASP A 450 6.18 -19.80 9.82
N ARG A 451 6.10 -20.33 11.04
CA ARG A 451 7.25 -20.96 11.71
C ARG A 451 7.47 -22.39 11.24
N SER A 452 8.72 -22.73 11.03
CA SER A 452 9.15 -24.08 10.65
C SER A 452 9.24 -25.01 11.86
N ILE A 453 8.09 -25.37 12.44
CA ILE A 453 7.97 -26.30 13.57
C ILE A 453 7.34 -27.61 13.10
N PRO A 454 7.82 -28.77 13.58
CA PRO A 454 7.27 -30.08 13.20
C PRO A 454 5.76 -30.20 13.49
N SER A 455 5.05 -30.91 12.62
CA SER A 455 3.58 -31.07 12.69
C SER A 455 3.09 -31.74 13.97
N TYR A 456 3.92 -32.54 14.65
CA TYR A 456 3.56 -33.17 15.93
C TYR A 456 3.42 -32.18 17.10
N PHE A 457 3.75 -30.90 16.89
CA PHE A 457 3.43 -29.85 17.85
C PHE A 457 1.91 -29.73 18.08
N GLY A 458 1.09 -30.14 17.09
CA GLY A 458 -0.36 -30.29 17.24
C GLY A 458 -1.15 -28.97 17.26
N GLY A 459 -0.54 -27.85 16.96
CA GLY A 459 -1.19 -26.54 16.95
C GLY A 459 -0.34 -25.45 16.30
N THR A 460 -0.81 -24.20 16.29
CA THR A 460 -0.02 -23.06 15.82
C THR A 460 0.95 -22.63 16.91
N PRO A 461 2.26 -22.67 16.66
CA PRO A 461 3.25 -22.23 17.65
C PRO A 461 3.17 -20.71 17.87
N PRO A 462 3.69 -20.20 19.02
CA PRO A 462 3.67 -18.77 19.31
C PRO A 462 4.51 -17.99 18.29
N SER A 463 4.10 -16.77 17.96
CA SER A 463 4.87 -15.84 17.15
C SER A 463 6.14 -15.41 17.86
N VAL A 464 7.20 -15.05 17.12
CA VAL A 464 8.52 -14.69 17.67
C VAL A 464 9.21 -13.60 16.86
N ASN A 465 10.19 -12.92 17.45
CA ASN A 465 11.11 -12.02 16.77
C ASN A 465 12.42 -12.75 16.45
N LYS A 466 12.53 -13.38 15.28
CA LYS A 466 13.67 -14.28 14.95
C LYS A 466 14.35 -13.98 13.62
N GLY A 467 13.92 -12.99 12.86
CA GLY A 467 14.51 -12.69 11.57
C GLY A 467 15.63 -11.65 11.65
N LYS A 468 16.61 -11.74 10.75
CA LYS A 468 17.65 -10.72 10.56
C LYS A 468 18.04 -10.61 9.09
N ILE A 469 18.03 -9.38 8.57
CA ILE A 469 18.36 -9.06 7.17
C ILE A 469 19.36 -7.92 7.15
N ARG A 470 20.31 -7.98 6.25
CA ARG A 470 21.24 -6.90 5.96
C ARG A 470 21.02 -6.41 4.54
N THR A 471 20.93 -5.10 4.35
CA THR A 471 20.94 -4.43 3.05
C THR A 471 22.13 -3.46 3.04
N SER A 472 22.89 -3.43 1.96
CA SER A 472 23.97 -2.48 1.77
C SER A 472 24.06 -2.08 0.31
N GLY A 473 24.49 -0.85 0.06
CA GLY A 473 24.56 -0.32 -1.28
C GLY A 473 25.23 1.03 -1.35
N TYR A 474 25.20 1.59 -2.54
CA TYR A 474 25.66 2.95 -2.81
C TYR A 474 24.67 3.68 -3.72
N GLU A 475 24.68 4.99 -3.59
CA GLU A 475 23.88 5.91 -4.37
C GLU A 475 24.77 6.99 -4.97
N LEU A 476 24.52 7.30 -6.23
CA LEU A 476 25.22 8.35 -6.96
C LEU A 476 24.18 9.29 -7.55
N GLU A 477 24.34 10.57 -7.31
CA GLU A 477 23.59 11.63 -7.97
C GLU A 477 24.57 12.60 -8.65
N LEU A 478 24.31 12.91 -9.91
CA LEU A 478 25.03 13.91 -10.69
C LEU A 478 24.05 14.84 -11.37
N ARG A 479 24.16 16.12 -11.10
CA ARG A 479 23.43 17.21 -11.76
C ARG A 479 24.38 18.04 -12.58
N ILE A 480 23.98 18.34 -13.79
CA ILE A 480 24.70 19.24 -14.69
C ILE A 480 23.77 20.41 -15.00
N ASN A 481 24.26 21.63 -14.84
CA ASN A 481 23.47 22.83 -15.15
C ASN A 481 24.40 23.93 -15.71
N LYS A 482 24.20 24.28 -16.96
CA LYS A 482 25.00 25.32 -17.65
C LYS A 482 24.07 26.28 -18.36
N THR A 483 24.22 27.56 -18.05
CA THR A 483 23.63 28.63 -18.86
C THR A 483 24.75 29.28 -19.67
N PHE A 484 24.56 29.36 -20.98
CA PHE A 484 25.51 29.96 -21.93
C PHE A 484 25.22 31.45 -22.10
N ALA A 485 26.16 32.19 -22.66
CA ALA A 485 26.03 33.64 -22.86
C ALA A 485 24.85 34.07 -23.79
N ASN A 486 24.32 33.15 -24.56
CA ASN A 486 23.14 33.36 -25.44
C ASN A 486 21.82 32.91 -24.75
N ASP A 487 21.77 32.83 -23.42
CA ASP A 487 20.64 32.39 -22.61
C ASP A 487 20.20 30.93 -22.85
N LEU A 488 20.94 30.17 -23.65
CA LEU A 488 20.73 28.73 -23.80
C LEU A 488 21.11 28.04 -22.49
N ARG A 489 20.16 27.29 -21.90
CA ARG A 489 20.35 26.51 -20.69
C ARG A 489 20.38 25.02 -21.01
N LEU A 490 21.50 24.37 -20.70
CA LEU A 490 21.65 22.92 -20.72
C LEU A 490 21.60 22.39 -19.30
N TRP A 491 20.75 21.41 -19.03
CA TRP A 491 20.67 20.75 -17.74
C TRP A 491 20.42 19.25 -17.89
N GLY A 492 20.89 18.49 -16.92
CA GLY A 492 20.67 17.06 -16.85
C GLY A 492 20.85 16.54 -15.44
N ASN A 493 20.09 15.50 -15.08
CA ASN A 493 20.22 14.78 -13.83
C ASN A 493 20.47 13.31 -14.14
N PHE A 494 21.46 12.74 -13.48
CA PHE A 494 21.75 11.31 -13.49
C PHE A 494 21.69 10.80 -12.06
N SER A 495 20.95 9.73 -11.83
CA SER A 495 20.90 9.04 -10.54
C SER A 495 21.09 7.54 -10.74
N MET A 496 21.86 6.92 -9.86
CA MET A 496 22.11 5.49 -9.83
C MET A 496 22.07 4.99 -8.41
N THR A 497 21.29 3.94 -8.16
CA THR A 497 21.25 3.24 -6.88
C THR A 497 21.59 1.78 -7.11
N HIS A 498 22.50 1.25 -6.32
CA HIS A 498 22.79 -0.18 -6.28
C HIS A 498 22.62 -0.68 -4.84
N ALA A 499 21.77 -1.67 -4.66
CA ALA A 499 21.52 -2.28 -3.35
C ALA A 499 21.56 -3.81 -3.44
N ARG A 500 22.16 -4.42 -2.43
CA ARG A 500 22.13 -5.87 -2.23
C ARG A 500 21.63 -6.18 -0.82
N ASN A 501 20.72 -7.14 -0.73
CA ASN A 501 20.28 -7.65 0.56
C ASN A 501 20.73 -9.09 0.78
N LYS A 502 20.78 -9.48 2.05
CA LYS A 502 21.08 -10.85 2.46
C LYS A 502 20.30 -11.18 3.73
N VAL A 503 19.58 -12.28 3.71
CA VAL A 503 18.98 -12.87 4.92
C VAL A 503 20.11 -13.46 5.76
N LEU A 504 20.29 -12.95 6.97
CA LEU A 504 21.32 -13.42 7.91
C LEU A 504 20.78 -14.50 8.83
N VAL A 505 19.51 -14.34 9.26
CA VAL A 505 18.82 -15.28 10.13
C VAL A 505 17.36 -15.37 9.68
N LYS A 506 16.85 -16.58 9.57
CA LYS A 506 15.43 -16.89 9.40
C LYS A 506 15.11 -18.17 10.18
N ASP A 507 13.83 -18.40 10.46
CA ASP A 507 13.36 -19.65 11.08
C ASP A 507 13.26 -20.77 10.05
N ASP A 508 14.39 -21.09 9.37
CA ASP A 508 14.48 -22.18 8.41
C ASP A 508 14.48 -23.52 9.16
N GLN A 509 13.92 -24.57 8.54
CA GLN A 509 13.96 -25.93 9.09
C GLN A 509 15.42 -26.38 9.26
N ALA A 510 15.72 -26.96 10.43
CA ALA A 510 17.09 -27.33 10.80
C ALA A 510 17.76 -28.30 9.80
N LEU A 511 17.00 -29.30 9.33
CA LEU A 511 17.48 -30.36 8.43
C LEU A 511 17.40 -29.97 6.94
N ARG A 512 16.87 -28.80 6.58
CA ARG A 512 16.80 -28.36 5.20
C ARG A 512 18.21 -28.13 4.63
N PRO A 513 18.53 -28.62 3.42
CA PRO A 513 19.80 -28.36 2.77
C PRO A 513 20.10 -26.86 2.65
N ALA A 514 21.38 -26.50 2.63
CA ALA A 514 21.80 -25.08 2.63
C ALA A 514 21.26 -24.28 1.44
N TYR A 515 21.16 -24.89 0.26
CA TYR A 515 20.65 -24.24 -0.95
C TYR A 515 19.13 -23.95 -0.90
N GLN A 516 18.38 -24.67 -0.05
CA GLN A 516 16.95 -24.47 0.15
C GLN A 516 16.63 -23.53 1.32
N LYS A 517 17.63 -23.19 2.17
CA LYS A 517 17.43 -22.25 3.28
C LYS A 517 17.29 -20.83 2.74
N SER A 518 16.45 -20.02 3.38
CA SER A 518 16.39 -18.60 3.08
C SER A 518 17.60 -17.84 3.65
N ALA A 519 18.14 -18.30 4.79
CA ALA A 519 19.35 -17.74 5.38
C ALA A 519 20.55 -17.95 4.45
N GLY A 520 21.29 -16.87 4.19
CA GLY A 520 22.43 -16.88 3.27
C GLY A 520 22.13 -16.33 1.88
N HIS A 521 20.86 -16.21 1.51
CA HIS A 521 20.38 -15.76 0.20
C HIS A 521 19.73 -14.38 0.26
N SER A 522 19.36 -13.84 -0.90
CA SER A 522 18.62 -12.58 -0.98
C SER A 522 17.17 -12.78 -0.53
N VAL A 523 16.55 -11.69 -0.04
CA VAL A 523 15.10 -11.67 0.22
C VAL A 523 14.37 -11.87 -1.11
N ASN A 524 13.36 -12.75 -1.11
CA ASN A 524 12.58 -13.10 -2.30
C ASN A 524 13.44 -13.63 -3.46
N GLN A 525 14.51 -14.39 -3.12
CA GLN A 525 15.27 -15.06 -4.15
C GLN A 525 14.34 -16.03 -4.90
N TYR A 526 14.35 -15.90 -6.21
CA TYR A 526 13.64 -16.84 -7.06
C TYR A 526 14.26 -18.23 -6.94
N THR A 527 13.43 -19.23 -6.73
CA THR A 527 13.79 -20.65 -6.72
C THR A 527 13.03 -21.34 -7.84
N SER A 528 13.71 -22.19 -8.58
CA SER A 528 13.14 -22.93 -9.69
C SER A 528 13.76 -24.31 -9.76
N TYR A 529 13.13 -25.19 -10.49
CA TYR A 529 13.69 -26.46 -10.89
C TYR A 529 14.75 -26.25 -11.97
N ILE A 530 15.69 -27.18 -12.06
CA ILE A 530 16.67 -27.25 -13.16
C ILE A 530 16.13 -28.29 -14.13
N ASP A 531 15.92 -27.91 -15.39
CA ASP A 531 15.56 -28.85 -16.44
C ASP A 531 16.78 -29.26 -17.28
N ALA A 532 16.75 -30.47 -17.79
CA ALA A 532 17.74 -31.03 -18.70
C ALA A 532 17.19 -31.18 -20.14
N GLY A 533 16.17 -30.40 -20.46
CA GLY A 533 15.45 -30.44 -21.73
C GLY A 533 14.19 -31.29 -21.66
N PHE A 534 13.74 -31.79 -22.81
CA PHE A 534 12.49 -32.55 -22.91
C PHE A 534 12.77 -34.04 -22.79
N ILE A 535 11.85 -34.78 -22.20
CA ILE A 535 11.82 -36.25 -22.18
C ILE A 535 11.62 -36.76 -23.62
N GLN A 536 12.59 -37.49 -24.18
CA GLN A 536 12.60 -37.86 -25.60
C GLN A 536 12.10 -39.29 -25.86
N SER A 537 12.06 -40.14 -24.84
CA SER A 537 11.67 -41.53 -24.98
C SER A 537 10.97 -42.08 -23.73
N TYR A 538 10.27 -43.19 -23.87
CA TYR A 538 9.67 -43.89 -22.73
C TYR A 538 10.72 -44.40 -21.74
N ASP A 539 11.89 -44.86 -22.22
CA ASP A 539 12.98 -45.27 -21.34
C ASP A 539 13.47 -44.10 -20.45
N GLN A 540 13.59 -42.93 -21.06
CA GLN A 540 13.91 -41.71 -20.31
C GLN A 540 12.79 -41.28 -19.35
N LEU A 541 11.51 -41.45 -19.76
CA LEU A 541 10.36 -41.18 -18.91
C LEU A 541 10.34 -42.07 -17.67
N PHE A 542 10.57 -43.36 -17.83
CA PHE A 542 10.58 -44.30 -16.71
C PHE A 542 11.83 -44.16 -15.83
N GLY A 543 12.93 -43.66 -16.37
CA GLY A 543 14.16 -43.35 -15.62
C GLY A 543 14.19 -41.94 -15.00
N ALA A 544 13.21 -41.12 -15.25
CA ALA A 544 13.15 -39.76 -14.71
C ALA A 544 12.85 -39.76 -13.21
N PRO A 545 13.42 -38.83 -12.44
CA PRO A 545 13.11 -38.65 -11.02
C PRO A 545 11.61 -38.47 -10.78
N ALA A 546 11.12 -38.98 -9.66
CA ALA A 546 9.72 -38.82 -9.29
C ALA A 546 9.42 -37.35 -8.98
N HIS A 547 8.29 -36.87 -9.47
CA HIS A 547 7.73 -35.56 -9.10
C HIS A 547 6.76 -35.72 -7.91
N ASP A 548 5.99 -34.69 -7.67
CA ASP A 548 4.91 -34.68 -6.70
C ASP A 548 3.65 -35.47 -7.18
N ALA A 549 2.47 -35.06 -6.74
CA ALA A 549 1.19 -35.69 -7.05
C ALA A 549 0.87 -35.82 -8.57
N ASN A 550 1.55 -35.08 -9.43
CA ASN A 550 1.34 -35.08 -10.89
C ASN A 550 2.28 -36.03 -11.64
N ASP A 551 3.11 -36.80 -10.95
CA ASP A 551 4.11 -37.68 -11.55
C ASP A 551 3.50 -38.69 -12.54
N SER A 552 2.31 -39.21 -12.26
CA SER A 552 1.57 -40.13 -13.14
C SER A 552 1.07 -39.50 -14.45
N GLN A 553 1.15 -38.19 -14.58
CA GLN A 553 0.69 -37.42 -15.76
C GLN A 553 1.84 -37.06 -16.71
N LYS A 554 3.09 -37.37 -16.35
CA LYS A 554 4.25 -37.12 -17.22
C LYS A 554 4.16 -37.90 -18.53
N LEU A 555 4.53 -37.25 -19.60
CA LEU A 555 4.55 -37.81 -20.95
C LEU A 555 5.91 -37.54 -21.64
N VAL A 556 6.17 -38.28 -22.69
CA VAL A 556 7.27 -37.96 -23.62
C VAL A 556 6.93 -36.58 -24.25
N GLY A 557 7.89 -35.67 -24.17
CA GLY A 557 7.71 -34.24 -24.56
C GLY A 557 7.61 -33.27 -23.39
N ASP A 558 7.39 -33.75 -22.17
CA ASP A 558 7.45 -32.91 -20.97
C ASP A 558 8.89 -32.62 -20.57
N TYR A 559 9.09 -31.66 -19.65
CA TYR A 559 10.41 -31.31 -19.14
C TYR A 559 11.01 -32.43 -18.28
N TYR A 560 12.27 -32.76 -18.55
CA TYR A 560 13.09 -33.62 -17.67
C TYR A 560 13.66 -32.78 -16.54
N ILE A 561 13.07 -32.84 -15.36
CA ILE A 561 13.54 -32.10 -14.19
C ILE A 561 14.66 -32.89 -13.51
N VAL A 562 15.74 -32.18 -13.19
CA VAL A 562 16.92 -32.79 -12.56
C VAL A 562 16.67 -33.02 -11.07
N ASP A 563 16.92 -34.24 -10.60
CA ASP A 563 17.10 -34.52 -9.17
C ASP A 563 18.43 -33.91 -8.71
N PHE A 564 18.35 -32.73 -8.07
CA PHE A 564 19.53 -31.96 -7.71
C PHE A 564 20.33 -32.56 -6.55
N ASN A 565 19.66 -33.25 -5.65
CA ASN A 565 20.28 -33.83 -4.45
C ASN A 565 20.52 -35.35 -4.53
N GLY A 566 20.03 -36.03 -5.58
CA GLY A 566 20.23 -37.45 -5.83
C GLY A 566 19.40 -38.36 -4.94
N ASP A 567 18.25 -37.89 -4.42
CA ASP A 567 17.36 -38.69 -3.56
C ASP A 567 16.25 -39.44 -4.31
N GLY A 568 16.19 -39.28 -5.63
CA GLY A 568 15.21 -39.94 -6.51
C GLY A 568 13.91 -39.14 -6.68
N VAL A 569 13.76 -37.99 -6.03
CA VAL A 569 12.60 -37.11 -6.09
C VAL A 569 13.03 -35.70 -6.46
N VAL A 570 12.16 -34.97 -7.18
CA VAL A 570 12.40 -33.57 -7.55
C VAL A 570 11.90 -32.62 -6.47
#